data_4d5603931085df307281b5e8497ca510
#
_entry.id   4d5603931085df307281b5e8497ca510
#
_cell.length_a   1.000
_cell.length_b   1.000
_cell.length_c   1.000
_cell.angle_alpha   90.00
_cell.angle_beta   90.00
_cell.angle_gamma   90.00
#
_symmetry.space_group_name_H-M   'P 1'
#
loop_
_entity.id
_entity.type
_entity.pdbx_description
1 polymer ?
#
loop_
_entity_poly.entity_id
_entity_poly.type
_entity_poly.pdbx_seq_one_letter_code
_entity_poly.pdbx_strand_id
1 'polypeptide(L)'
;IFRNRSQLMKTCSRVFQALRIVVNNEMEHLTQFLESLPQITKKNARIAILTFHSGEDRLVKQFVNQHPQLKKINKKVIVAHQDEIKKNSRAKPAKLRGITIHCVP
;
A
#
# COMPACT_ATOMS: atom_id res chain seq x y z
N ILE A 1 17.02 7.15 -27.07
CA ILE A 1 16.41 7.63 -25.86
C ILE A 1 16.82 6.79 -24.63
N PHE A 2 16.78 5.48 -24.77
CA PHE A 2 17.20 4.60 -23.66
C PHE A 2 18.65 4.19 -23.85
N ARG A 3 19.48 4.49 -22.85
CA ARG A 3 20.93 4.22 -22.93
C ARG A 3 21.27 2.74 -22.80
N ASN A 4 20.38 1.95 -22.17
CA ASN A 4 20.61 0.53 -22.00
C ASN A 4 19.29 -0.23 -21.81
N ARG A 5 19.39 -1.57 -21.89
CA ARG A 5 18.25 -2.45 -21.77
C ARG A 5 17.57 -2.38 -20.39
N SER A 6 18.35 -2.14 -19.34
CA SER A 6 17.82 -2.03 -17.97
C SER A 6 16.87 -0.85 -17.83
N GLN A 7 17.21 0.31 -18.39
CA GLN A 7 16.34 1.49 -18.37
C GLN A 7 15.07 1.26 -19.16
N LEU A 8 15.16 0.59 -20.31
CA LEU A 8 14.01 0.24 -21.14
C LEU A 8 13.07 -0.66 -20.35
N MET A 9 13.58 -1.68 -19.69
CA MET A 9 12.79 -2.62 -18.91
C MET A 9 12.06 -1.92 -17.74
N LYS A 10 12.76 -1.03 -17.04
CA LYS A 10 12.15 -0.25 -15.95
C LYS A 10 11.03 0.65 -16.45
N THR A 11 11.24 1.32 -17.58
CA THR A 11 10.23 2.20 -18.17
C THR A 11 9.01 1.40 -18.61
N CYS A 12 9.20 0.27 -19.28
CA CYS A 12 8.11 -0.61 -19.68
C CYS A 12 7.29 -1.09 -18.47
N SER A 13 7.95 -1.48 -17.38
CA SER A 13 7.27 -1.91 -16.17
C SER A 13 6.39 -0.82 -15.59
N ARG A 14 6.88 0.41 -15.56
CA ARG A 14 6.10 1.56 -15.06
C ARG A 14 4.87 1.85 -15.92
N VAL A 15 5.03 1.78 -17.25
CA VAL A 15 3.93 2.01 -18.19
C VAL A 15 2.86 0.93 -18.02
N PHE A 16 3.24 -0.35 -17.98
CA PHE A 16 2.30 -1.44 -17.79
C PHE A 16 1.58 -1.34 -16.46
N GLN A 17 2.28 -0.98 -15.38
CA GLN A 17 1.66 -0.80 -14.08
C GLN A 17 0.64 0.34 -14.11
N ALA A 18 0.98 1.46 -14.72
CA ALA A 18 0.07 2.60 -14.84
C ALA A 18 -1.20 2.22 -15.61
N LEU A 19 -1.05 1.49 -16.71
CA LEU A 19 -2.19 1.00 -17.50
C LEU A 19 -3.06 0.06 -16.67
N ARG A 20 -2.45 -0.85 -15.91
CA ARG A 20 -3.20 -1.78 -15.06
C ARG A 20 -4.03 -1.04 -14.02
N ILE A 21 -3.45 -0.04 -13.36
CA ILE A 21 -4.15 0.77 -12.36
C ILE A 21 -5.36 1.46 -12.98
N VAL A 22 -5.18 2.07 -14.15
CA VAL A 22 -6.27 2.79 -14.84
C VAL A 22 -7.38 1.83 -15.27
N VAL A 23 -7.01 0.71 -15.90
CA VAL A 23 -7.99 -0.26 -16.41
C VAL A 23 -8.76 -0.93 -15.28
N ASN A 24 -8.11 -1.25 -14.18
CA ASN A 24 -8.71 -1.98 -13.07
C ASN A 24 -9.30 -1.08 -11.99
N ASN A 25 -9.11 0.24 -12.07
CA ASN A 25 -9.53 1.21 -11.04
C ASN A 25 -9.04 0.81 -9.65
N GLU A 26 -7.81 0.32 -9.55
CA GLU A 26 -7.27 -0.24 -8.31
C GLU A 26 -7.23 0.78 -7.17
N MET A 27 -6.89 2.03 -7.47
CA MET A 27 -6.83 3.09 -6.45
C MET A 27 -8.23 3.44 -5.91
N GLU A 28 -9.23 3.48 -6.78
CA GLU A 28 -10.60 3.74 -6.37
C GLU A 28 -11.12 2.59 -5.50
N HIS A 29 -10.87 1.34 -5.89
CA HIS A 29 -11.26 0.18 -5.10
C HIS A 29 -10.58 0.18 -3.74
N LEU A 30 -9.30 0.54 -3.67
CA LEU A 30 -8.58 0.64 -2.42
C LEU A 30 -9.19 1.72 -1.51
N THR A 31 -9.52 2.88 -2.07
CA THR A 31 -10.17 3.95 -1.33
C THR A 31 -11.51 3.51 -0.76
N GLN A 32 -12.34 2.86 -1.58
CA GLN A 32 -13.64 2.34 -1.15
C GLN A 32 -13.49 1.32 -0.03
N PHE A 33 -12.49 0.43 -0.14
CA PHE A 33 -12.20 -0.54 0.89
C PHE A 33 -11.82 0.14 2.21
N LEU A 34 -10.92 1.12 2.16
CA LEU A 34 -10.50 1.86 3.35
C LEU A 34 -11.68 2.60 4.00
N GLU A 35 -12.55 3.20 3.20
CA GLU A 35 -13.74 3.89 3.71
C GLU A 35 -14.73 2.93 4.40
N SER A 36 -14.77 1.68 3.96
CA SER A 36 -15.67 0.69 4.53
C SER A 36 -15.17 0.10 5.85
N LEU A 37 -13.89 0.22 6.16
CA LEU A 37 -13.29 -0.43 7.34
C LEU A 37 -14.00 -0.11 8.65
N PRO A 38 -14.34 1.14 8.98
CA PRO A 38 -15.04 1.41 10.25
C PRO A 38 -16.43 0.77 10.33
N GLN A 39 -17.05 0.47 9.19
CA GLN A 39 -18.39 -0.10 9.12
C GLN A 39 -18.38 -1.63 9.24
N ILE A 40 -17.33 -2.28 8.74
CA ILE A 40 -17.26 -3.74 8.67
C ILE A 40 -16.42 -4.37 9.77
N THR A 41 -15.76 -3.56 10.58
CA THR A 41 -14.88 -4.04 11.65
C THR A 41 -15.39 -3.59 13.02
N LYS A 42 -15.01 -4.34 14.04
CA LYS A 42 -15.33 -3.98 15.41
C LYS A 42 -14.37 -2.90 15.92
N LYS A 43 -14.80 -2.18 16.97
CA LYS A 43 -13.95 -1.26 17.70
C LYS A 43 -12.69 -1.99 18.17
N ASN A 44 -11.56 -1.33 18.06
CA ASN A 44 -10.24 -1.85 18.41
C ASN A 44 -9.76 -3.01 17.53
N ALA A 45 -10.42 -3.24 16.40
CA ALA A 45 -9.92 -4.20 15.42
C ALA A 45 -8.55 -3.78 14.90
N ARG A 46 -7.70 -4.77 14.66
CA ARG A 46 -6.37 -4.55 14.09
C ARG A 46 -6.38 -5.01 12.65
N ILE A 47 -5.88 -4.18 11.76
CA ILE A 47 -5.88 -4.43 10.34
C ILE A 47 -4.45 -4.28 9.82
N ALA A 48 -3.99 -5.26 9.07
CA ALA A 48 -2.69 -5.20 8.40
C ALA A 48 -2.92 -5.00 6.91
N ILE A 49 -2.29 -3.99 6.34
CA ILE A 49 -2.39 -3.69 4.92
C ILE A 49 -1.01 -3.84 4.30
N LEU A 50 -0.92 -4.74 3.32
CA LEU A 50 0.32 -4.98 2.58
C LEU A 50 0.18 -4.39 1.18
N THR A 51 1.10 -3.48 0.84
CA THR A 51 1.15 -2.84 -0.47
C THR A 51 2.45 -3.16 -1.17
N PHE A 52 2.45 -3.14 -2.50
CA PHE A 52 3.60 -3.51 -3.32
C PHE A 52 4.12 -2.38 -4.20
N HIS A 53 3.47 -1.21 -4.20
CA HIS A 53 4.01 -0.05 -4.90
C HIS A 53 3.71 1.23 -4.14
N SER A 54 4.48 2.27 -4.45
CA SER A 54 4.46 3.53 -3.70
C SER A 54 3.13 4.27 -3.78
N GLY A 55 2.38 4.12 -4.89
CA GLY A 55 1.08 4.76 -5.03
C GLY A 55 0.06 4.22 -4.05
N GLU A 56 -0.01 2.90 -3.90
CA GLU A 56 -0.88 2.26 -2.91
C GLU A 56 -0.50 2.67 -1.48
N ASP A 57 0.80 2.60 -1.17
CA ASP A 57 1.27 2.93 0.16
C ASP A 57 0.98 4.39 0.52
N ARG A 58 1.18 5.30 -0.43
CA ARG A 58 0.89 6.72 -0.24
C ARG A 58 -0.59 6.96 0.04
N LEU A 59 -1.46 6.27 -0.72
CA LEU A 59 -2.90 6.38 -0.53
C LEU A 59 -3.32 5.90 0.87
N VAL A 60 -2.81 4.76 1.31
CA VAL A 60 -3.10 4.24 2.65
C VAL A 60 -2.61 5.22 3.72
N LYS A 61 -1.40 5.71 3.59
CA LYS A 61 -0.80 6.66 4.53
C LYS A 61 -1.64 7.94 4.65
N GLN A 62 -2.02 8.53 3.52
CA GLN A 62 -2.83 9.75 3.50
C GLN A 62 -4.21 9.50 4.08
N PHE A 63 -4.82 8.38 3.74
CA PHE A 63 -6.15 8.04 4.24
C PHE A 63 -6.15 7.92 5.77
N VAL A 64 -5.19 7.21 6.33
CA VAL A 64 -5.08 7.06 7.79
C VAL A 64 -4.85 8.41 8.48
N ASN A 65 -4.02 9.26 7.88
CA ASN A 65 -3.73 10.58 8.46
C ASN A 65 -4.97 11.50 8.44
N GLN A 66 -5.87 11.34 7.47
CA GLN A 66 -7.04 12.19 7.31
C GLN A 66 -8.26 11.71 8.09
N HIS A 67 -8.25 10.46 8.56
CA HIS A 67 -9.41 9.86 9.24
C HIS A 67 -9.09 9.59 10.71
N PRO A 68 -9.69 10.34 11.64
CA PRO A 68 -9.39 10.18 13.06
C PRO A 68 -9.84 8.86 13.65
N GLN A 69 -10.74 8.13 12.97
CA GLN A 69 -11.18 6.81 13.38
C GLN A 69 -10.10 5.74 13.18
N LEU A 70 -9.10 6.03 12.36
CA LEU A 70 -8.02 5.11 12.05
C LEU A 70 -6.74 5.59 12.72
N LYS A 71 -6.09 4.71 13.46
CA LYS A 71 -4.82 5.02 14.10
C LYS A 71 -3.75 4.05 13.64
N LYS A 72 -2.54 4.57 13.51
CA LYS A 72 -1.38 3.74 13.18
C LYS A 72 -0.99 2.89 14.39
N ILE A 73 -0.79 1.61 14.18
CA ILE A 73 -0.19 0.73 15.18
C ILE A 73 1.33 0.94 15.18
N ASN A 74 1.92 1.04 13.98
CA ASN A 74 3.36 1.23 13.80
C ASN A 74 3.66 2.67 13.41
N LYS A 75 4.65 3.30 14.06
CA LYS A 75 5.09 4.65 13.68
C LYS A 75 5.71 4.68 12.30
N LYS A 76 6.50 3.65 11.98
CA LYS A 76 7.14 3.52 10.68
C LYS A 76 6.57 2.31 9.94
N VAL A 77 6.54 2.41 8.62
CA VAL A 77 6.14 1.29 7.78
C VAL A 77 7.13 0.12 7.95
N ILE A 78 6.60 -1.08 7.98
CA ILE A 78 7.41 -2.31 8.07
C ILE A 78 7.78 -2.72 6.65
N VAL A 79 9.08 -2.93 6.42
CA VAL A 79 9.60 -3.38 5.13
C VAL A 79 10.24 -4.76 5.31
N ALA A 80 10.41 -5.47 4.19
CA ALA A 80 11.02 -6.79 4.22
C ALA A 80 12.48 -6.70 4.67
N HIS A 81 12.90 -7.67 5.48
CA HIS A 81 14.30 -7.79 5.87
C HIS A 81 15.14 -8.22 4.65
N GLN A 82 16.42 -7.87 4.67
CA GLN A 82 17.30 -8.19 3.54
C GLN A 82 17.39 -9.68 3.24
N ASP A 83 17.31 -10.52 4.28
CA ASP A 83 17.33 -11.97 4.10
C ASP A 83 16.10 -12.45 3.32
N GLU A 84 14.94 -11.85 3.58
CA GLU A 84 13.72 -12.15 2.85
C GLU A 84 13.82 -11.70 1.39
N ILE A 85 14.40 -10.53 1.15
CA ILE A 85 14.59 -10.01 -0.21
C ILE A 85 15.52 -10.91 -1.02
N LYS A 86 16.56 -11.46 -0.39
CA LYS A 86 17.47 -12.41 -1.03
C LYS A 86 16.75 -13.69 -1.45
N LYS A 87 15.81 -14.18 -0.63
CA LYS A 87 15.03 -15.37 -0.94
C LYS A 87 13.93 -15.08 -1.95
N ASN A 88 13.35 -13.89 -1.91
CA ASN A 88 12.26 -13.47 -2.79
C ASN A 88 12.41 -11.99 -3.12
N SER A 89 12.95 -11.71 -4.31
CA SER A 89 13.17 -10.33 -4.75
C SER A 89 11.88 -9.51 -4.87
N ARG A 90 10.73 -10.17 -5.02
CA ARG A 90 9.42 -9.50 -5.11
C ARG A 90 9.01 -8.87 -3.80
N ALA A 91 9.63 -9.26 -2.68
CA ALA A 91 9.35 -8.66 -1.38
C ALA A 91 9.97 -7.27 -1.22
N LYS A 92 10.90 -6.86 -2.08
CA LYS A 92 11.59 -5.59 -1.95
C LYS A 92 10.66 -4.38 -1.91
N PRO A 93 9.65 -4.24 -2.80
CA PRO A 93 8.75 -3.09 -2.75
C PRO A 93 7.62 -3.22 -1.71
N ALA A 94 7.50 -4.36 -1.06
CA ALA A 94 6.41 -4.60 -0.12
C ALA A 94 6.51 -3.70 1.11
N LYS A 95 5.38 -3.11 1.51
CA LYS A 95 5.27 -2.28 2.71
C LYS A 95 4.06 -2.71 3.50
N LEU A 96 4.26 -2.98 4.79
CA LEU A 96 3.22 -3.43 5.70
C LEU A 96 2.89 -2.31 6.70
N ARG A 97 1.61 -1.95 6.78
CA ARG A 97 1.11 -0.98 7.74
C ARG A 97 0.06 -1.61 8.62
N GLY A 98 0.21 -1.43 9.93
CA GLY A 98 -0.80 -1.84 10.90
C GLY A 98 -1.68 -0.65 11.26
N ILE A 99 -3.00 -0.87 11.27
CA ILE A 99 -4.00 0.15 11.58
C ILE A 99 -4.95 -0.43 12.62
N THR A 100 -5.36 0.38 13.57
CA THR A 100 -6.43 0.02 14.49
C THR A 100 -7.62 0.93 14.30
N ILE A 101 -8.82 0.38 14.45
CA ILE A 101 -10.06 1.15 14.40
C ILE A 101 -10.29 1.75 15.78
N HIS A 102 -10.37 3.07 15.83
CA HIS A 102 -10.64 3.80 17.06
C HIS A 102 -12.00 4.46 16.96
N CYS A 103 -12.85 4.17 17.93
CA CYS A 103 -14.17 4.80 17.95
C CYS A 103 -14.03 6.24 18.46
N VAL A 104 -14.34 7.19 17.59
CA VAL A 104 -14.44 8.59 18.00
C VAL A 104 -15.87 8.83 18.47
N PRO A 105 -16.07 9.26 19.70
CA PRO A 105 -17.41 9.57 20.19
C PRO A 105 -18.06 10.72 19.42
#